data_828cbfe960d2258674b035c570344cd2
#
_entry.id   828cbfe960d2258674b035c570344cd2
#
_cell.length_a   1.000
_cell.length_b   1.000
_cell.length_c   1.000
_cell.angle_alpha   90.00
_cell.angle_beta   90.00
_cell.angle_gamma   90.00
#
_symmetry.space_group_name_H-M   'P 1'
#
loop_
_entity.id
_entity.type
_entity.pdbx_description
1 polymer ?
#
loop_
_entity_poly.entity_id
_entity_poly.type
_entity_poly.pdbx_seq_one_letter_code
_entity_poly.pdbx_strand_id
1 'polypeptide(L)'
;MPRRTATMLASLLMLIALLCAGVLIPVPYAEMSPGPTYNTLGEHNGECVLQISGRKNCETAGGHLNMTTVRVTGSEYRMNLVEAVYGWLAHDDVVVPHSTLYPDDKTPDQVDQQNAEEFTQSQESAKVAALRALKKPVTAHVIVGAVQKGAPAQGKLHAGDVIKSVDGTAVREPDDVAKLVTKHKPGQKVVFSVVPAKNVAAAEKSGRQPTGEERVTITTTKADKGPSRAIVGIQAGIDYTFPFRIDIKLADVGGPSAGLMFALGIVDRLSPGDLTGGKFIAGTGTIDDKGTVGPIGGIEMKTIGAREAGARYFLTPKENCAAAAKDVPSGLRLVKVHTIDDALTALGKIRKGDTAGLPKCTTG
;
A
#
# COMPACT_ATOMS: atom_id res chain seq x y z
N MET A 1 -6.55 47.74 46.77
CA MET A 1 -6.04 47.67 45.38
C MET A 1 -6.93 48.53 44.49
N PRO A 2 -6.40 49.35 43.59
CA PRO A 2 -7.24 50.11 42.67
C PRO A 2 -8.01 49.09 41.77
N ARG A 3 -9.31 49.40 41.51
CA ARG A 3 -10.21 48.50 40.71
C ARG A 3 -9.58 48.02 39.42
N ARG A 4 -8.77 48.81 38.76
CA ARG A 4 -8.03 48.48 37.54
C ARG A 4 -7.05 47.32 37.72
N THR A 5 -6.30 47.29 38.83
CA THR A 5 -5.33 46.21 39.13
C THR A 5 -6.05 44.91 39.49
N ALA A 6 -7.21 44.97 40.18
CA ALA A 6 -8.01 43.79 40.48
C ALA A 6 -8.61 43.16 39.22
N THR A 7 -9.13 43.99 38.27
CA THR A 7 -9.63 43.46 36.98
C THR A 7 -8.51 42.87 36.12
N MET A 8 -7.32 43.48 36.08
CA MET A 8 -6.18 42.93 35.34
C MET A 8 -5.72 41.57 35.91
N LEU A 9 -5.65 41.45 37.25
CA LEU A 9 -5.31 40.18 37.89
C LEU A 9 -6.38 39.11 37.67
N ALA A 10 -7.66 39.50 37.76
CA ALA A 10 -8.77 38.54 37.48
C ALA A 10 -8.77 38.07 36.02
N SER A 11 -8.54 38.97 35.06
CA SER A 11 -8.45 38.59 33.64
C SER A 11 -7.22 37.72 33.33
N LEU A 12 -6.08 38.00 33.97
CA LEU A 12 -4.89 37.14 33.84
C LEU A 12 -5.12 35.76 34.42
N LEU A 13 -5.71 35.63 35.60
CA LEU A 13 -6.03 34.36 36.22
C LEU A 13 -7.04 33.56 35.36
N MET A 14 -8.04 34.28 34.82
CA MET A 14 -9.01 33.64 33.90
C MET A 14 -8.36 33.14 32.63
N LEU A 15 -7.42 33.91 32.04
CA LEU A 15 -6.66 33.48 30.86
C LEU A 15 -5.81 32.24 31.17
N ILE A 16 -5.10 32.25 32.32
CA ILE A 16 -4.32 31.08 32.76
C ILE A 16 -5.23 29.86 32.95
N ALA A 17 -6.39 30.05 33.61
CA ALA A 17 -7.34 28.96 33.81
C ALA A 17 -7.88 28.39 32.48
N LEU A 18 -8.18 29.24 31.49
CA LEU A 18 -8.61 28.83 30.16
C LEU A 18 -7.51 28.08 29.39
N LEU A 19 -6.25 28.56 29.48
CA LEU A 19 -5.13 27.86 28.88
C LEU A 19 -4.91 26.49 29.53
N CYS A 20 -4.95 26.40 30.86
CA CYS A 20 -4.87 25.13 31.57
C CYS A 20 -6.04 24.19 31.19
N ALA A 21 -7.25 24.70 31.09
CA ALA A 21 -8.39 23.91 30.64
C ALA A 21 -8.18 23.42 29.20
N GLY A 22 -7.68 24.26 28.31
CA GLY A 22 -7.37 23.87 26.92
C GLY A 22 -6.34 22.74 26.80
N VAL A 23 -5.35 22.70 27.68
CA VAL A 23 -4.35 21.61 27.74
C VAL A 23 -4.95 20.31 28.34
N LEU A 24 -5.92 20.44 29.24
CA LEU A 24 -6.51 19.27 29.91
C LEU A 24 -7.71 18.66 29.18
N ILE A 25 -8.33 19.37 28.23
CA ILE A 25 -9.48 18.88 27.48
C ILE A 25 -9.01 18.04 26.30
N PRO A 26 -9.22 16.71 26.30
CA PRO A 26 -8.92 15.88 25.13
C PRO A 26 -9.96 16.16 24.02
N VAL A 27 -9.49 16.20 22.79
CA VAL A 27 -10.32 16.37 21.59
C VAL A 27 -10.27 15.15 20.69
N PRO A 28 -11.36 14.81 19.95
CA PRO A 28 -11.41 13.64 19.10
C PRO A 28 -10.74 13.89 17.73
N TYR A 29 -9.51 14.38 17.76
CA TYR A 29 -8.72 14.66 16.56
C TYR A 29 -7.39 13.92 16.60
N ALA A 30 -6.82 13.73 15.41
CA ALA A 30 -5.50 13.18 15.18
C ALA A 30 -4.75 14.11 14.22
N GLU A 31 -3.44 14.15 14.34
CA GLU A 31 -2.55 14.95 13.50
C GLU A 31 -1.85 14.08 12.49
N MET A 32 -1.73 14.59 11.28
CA MET A 32 -0.91 14.06 10.21
C MET A 32 0.16 15.08 9.86
N SER A 33 1.42 14.65 9.82
CA SER A 33 2.56 15.48 9.46
C SER A 33 3.44 14.81 8.41
N PRO A 34 4.37 15.54 7.74
CA PRO A 34 5.32 14.96 6.81
C PRO A 34 6.12 13.84 7.46
N GLY A 35 6.09 12.66 6.85
CA GLY A 35 6.85 11.50 7.27
C GLY A 35 8.22 11.43 6.60
N PRO A 36 9.11 10.53 7.06
CA PRO A 36 10.37 10.26 6.40
C PRO A 36 10.16 9.74 4.98
N THR A 37 11.15 9.95 4.12
CA THR A 37 11.20 9.36 2.79
C THR A 37 12.26 8.28 2.73
N TYR A 38 12.01 7.22 1.94
CA TYR A 38 12.92 6.10 1.81
C TYR A 38 13.30 5.89 0.35
N ASN A 39 14.61 5.86 0.08
CA ASN A 39 15.09 5.60 -1.27
C ASN A 39 14.96 4.11 -1.61
N THR A 40 14.07 3.76 -2.52
CA THR A 40 13.88 2.36 -2.95
C THR A 40 15.12 1.76 -3.62
N LEU A 41 16.04 2.58 -4.11
CA LEU A 41 17.31 2.16 -4.71
C LEU A 41 18.46 2.11 -3.69
N GLY A 42 18.24 2.55 -2.45
CA GLY A 42 19.27 2.67 -1.42
C GLY A 42 19.18 1.60 -0.35
N GLU A 43 19.80 1.95 0.77
CA GLU A 43 19.81 1.15 1.99
C GLU A 43 18.93 1.78 3.06
N HIS A 44 18.36 0.95 3.89
CA HIS A 44 17.69 1.31 5.12
C HIS A 44 18.12 0.38 6.24
N ASN A 45 18.56 0.94 7.37
CA ASN A 45 19.10 0.18 8.51
C ASN A 45 20.22 -0.82 8.14
N GLY A 46 21.08 -0.46 7.16
CA GLY A 46 22.20 -1.30 6.72
C GLY A 46 21.81 -2.44 5.77
N GLU A 47 20.55 -2.51 5.36
CA GLU A 47 20.08 -3.47 4.35
C GLU A 47 19.55 -2.76 3.11
N CYS A 48 19.73 -3.37 1.95
CA CYS A 48 19.14 -2.88 0.72
C CYS A 48 17.62 -2.94 0.79
N VAL A 49 16.94 -1.84 0.47
CA VAL A 49 15.48 -1.81 0.40
C VAL A 49 14.95 -2.82 -0.62
N LEU A 50 15.61 -2.93 -1.78
CA LEU A 50 15.28 -3.93 -2.80
C LEU A 50 16.40 -4.94 -2.96
N GLN A 51 16.10 -6.22 -2.73
CA GLN A 51 17.02 -7.35 -2.91
C GLN A 51 16.49 -8.26 -4.03
N ILE A 52 17.25 -8.43 -5.09
CA ILE A 52 16.86 -9.26 -6.23
C ILE A 52 17.92 -10.34 -6.44
N SER A 53 17.50 -11.61 -6.48
CA SER A 53 18.41 -12.74 -6.68
C SER A 53 19.22 -12.60 -8.00
N GLY A 54 20.52 -12.80 -7.90
CA GLY A 54 21.43 -12.70 -9.06
C GLY A 54 21.75 -11.27 -9.51
N ARG A 55 21.41 -10.26 -8.71
CA ARG A 55 21.77 -8.86 -8.93
C ARG A 55 22.63 -8.34 -7.77
N LYS A 56 23.53 -7.43 -8.08
CA LYS A 56 24.22 -6.67 -7.04
C LYS A 56 23.21 -5.75 -6.34
N ASN A 57 23.24 -5.78 -5.03
CA ASN A 57 22.36 -4.97 -4.21
C ASN A 57 22.99 -3.58 -3.99
N CYS A 58 22.16 -2.54 -3.84
CA CYS A 58 22.52 -1.20 -3.36
C CYS A 58 23.61 -0.41 -4.08
N GLU A 59 24.04 -0.77 -5.29
CA GLU A 59 24.83 0.15 -6.08
C GLU A 59 23.92 1.29 -6.56
N THR A 60 23.95 2.43 -5.87
CA THR A 60 23.26 3.64 -6.30
C THR A 60 24.09 4.35 -7.36
N ALA A 61 23.55 4.51 -8.55
CA ALA A 61 24.13 5.33 -9.60
C ALA A 61 23.99 6.85 -9.35
N GLY A 62 23.93 7.27 -8.08
CA GLY A 62 23.89 8.67 -7.66
C GLY A 62 22.51 9.33 -7.70
N GLY A 63 21.46 8.65 -8.13
CA GLY A 63 20.08 9.17 -8.14
C GLY A 63 19.22 8.64 -7.00
N HIS A 64 18.09 9.30 -6.76
CA HIS A 64 17.14 8.92 -5.71
C HIS A 64 15.76 8.65 -6.30
N LEU A 65 15.12 7.58 -5.83
CA LEU A 65 13.74 7.22 -6.15
C LEU A 65 13.00 6.96 -4.82
N ASN A 66 12.59 8.07 -4.18
CA ASN A 66 12.09 8.01 -2.82
C ASN A 66 10.58 7.79 -2.77
N MET A 67 10.15 6.77 -2.06
CA MET A 67 8.78 6.71 -1.56
C MET A 67 8.59 7.69 -0.40
N THR A 68 7.36 8.16 -0.22
CA THR A 68 6.99 9.11 0.84
C THR A 68 6.01 8.51 1.82
N THR A 69 6.15 8.88 3.08
CA THR A 69 5.24 8.47 4.15
C THR A 69 4.58 9.69 4.80
N VAL A 70 3.63 9.45 5.67
CA VAL A 70 3.07 10.41 6.60
C VAL A 70 3.27 9.88 8.02
N ARG A 71 3.52 10.78 8.96
CA ARG A 71 3.39 10.45 10.38
C ARG A 71 1.96 10.73 10.80
N VAL A 72 1.43 9.88 11.64
CA VAL A 72 0.12 10.06 12.26
C VAL A 72 0.26 9.90 13.76
N THR A 73 -0.51 10.66 14.54
CA THR A 73 -0.60 10.44 15.98
C THR A 73 -1.10 9.02 16.26
N GLY A 74 -0.52 8.36 17.24
CA GLY A 74 -0.89 6.97 17.57
C GLY A 74 -2.37 6.84 17.97
N SER A 75 -2.94 5.66 17.74
CA SER A 75 -4.36 5.36 17.98
C SER A 75 -4.84 5.59 19.42
N GLU A 76 -3.94 5.43 20.39
CA GLU A 76 -4.23 5.64 21.82
C GLU A 76 -3.97 7.09 22.27
N TYR A 77 -3.26 7.86 21.46
CA TYR A 77 -2.97 9.26 21.80
C TYR A 77 -4.22 10.11 21.69
N ARG A 78 -4.44 10.95 22.69
CA ARG A 78 -5.55 11.91 22.73
C ARG A 78 -4.96 13.32 22.68
N MET A 79 -5.10 13.95 21.52
CA MET A 79 -4.71 15.36 21.38
C MET A 79 -5.50 16.24 22.36
N ASN A 80 -4.89 17.28 22.88
CA ASN A 80 -5.60 18.31 23.60
C ASN A 80 -6.02 19.46 22.67
N LEU A 81 -6.86 20.36 23.18
CA LEU A 81 -7.40 21.47 22.38
C LEU A 81 -6.29 22.41 21.86
N VAL A 82 -5.24 22.64 22.67
CA VAL A 82 -4.13 23.53 22.28
C VAL A 82 -3.33 22.92 21.14
N GLU A 83 -3.03 21.62 21.21
CA GLU A 83 -2.37 20.87 20.12
C GLU A 83 -3.20 20.90 18.84
N ALA A 84 -4.51 20.66 18.93
CA ALA A 84 -5.38 20.70 17.76
C ALA A 84 -5.43 22.09 17.11
N VAL A 85 -5.50 23.16 17.91
CA VAL A 85 -5.47 24.53 17.39
C VAL A 85 -4.10 24.86 16.79
N TYR A 86 -3.01 24.42 17.43
CA TYR A 86 -1.66 24.60 16.90
C TYR A 86 -1.49 23.90 15.55
N GLY A 87 -1.89 22.62 15.46
CA GLY A 87 -1.83 21.86 14.20
C GLY A 87 -2.70 22.46 13.08
N TRP A 88 -3.85 23.06 13.41
CA TRP A 88 -4.66 23.77 12.40
C TRP A 88 -4.02 25.07 11.89
N LEU A 89 -3.17 25.69 12.71
CA LEU A 89 -2.45 26.92 12.35
C LEU A 89 -1.09 26.60 11.70
N ALA A 90 -0.56 25.43 11.93
CA ALA A 90 0.69 24.98 11.33
C ALA A 90 0.49 24.74 9.83
N HIS A 91 1.45 25.18 9.02
CA HIS A 91 1.39 24.99 7.56
C HIS A 91 1.67 23.55 7.14
N ASP A 92 2.45 22.84 7.94
CA ASP A 92 2.98 21.51 7.59
C ASP A 92 2.21 20.37 8.26
N ASP A 93 1.16 20.65 9.02
CA ASP A 93 0.35 19.66 9.73
C ASP A 93 -1.11 19.69 9.25
N VAL A 94 -1.76 18.55 9.31
CA VAL A 94 -3.19 18.42 9.03
C VAL A 94 -3.87 17.74 10.21
N VAL A 95 -4.83 18.42 10.81
CA VAL A 95 -5.65 17.88 11.90
C VAL A 95 -6.96 17.34 11.31
N VAL A 96 -7.19 16.05 11.54
CA VAL A 96 -8.38 15.32 11.05
C VAL A 96 -9.15 14.72 12.21
N PRO A 97 -10.46 14.43 12.05
CA PRO A 97 -11.17 13.63 13.05
C PRO A 97 -10.46 12.30 13.30
N HIS A 98 -10.29 11.92 14.56
CA HIS A 98 -9.60 10.67 14.95
C HIS A 98 -10.19 9.44 14.25
N SER A 99 -11.52 9.38 14.09
CA SER A 99 -12.23 8.31 13.39
C SER A 99 -11.89 8.19 11.89
N THR A 100 -11.28 9.21 11.28
CA THR A 100 -10.80 9.15 9.88
C THR A 100 -9.62 8.19 9.74
N LEU A 101 -8.74 8.14 10.74
CA LEU A 101 -7.56 7.27 10.77
C LEU A 101 -7.83 5.96 11.52
N TYR A 102 -8.65 6.04 12.56
CA TYR A 102 -8.96 4.95 13.48
C TYR A 102 -10.49 4.81 13.61
N PRO A 103 -11.13 4.05 12.71
CA PRO A 103 -12.58 3.84 12.74
C PRO A 103 -13.04 3.21 14.04
N ASP A 104 -14.16 3.67 14.58
CA ASP A 104 -14.69 3.24 15.89
C ASP A 104 -15.11 1.75 15.93
N ASP A 105 -15.31 1.12 14.77
CA ASP A 105 -15.65 -0.29 14.61
C ASP A 105 -14.43 -1.23 14.60
N LYS A 106 -13.22 -0.70 14.72
CA LYS A 106 -11.96 -1.46 14.72
C LYS A 106 -11.12 -1.16 15.96
N THR A 107 -10.43 -2.18 16.44
CA THR A 107 -9.41 -1.98 17.46
C THR A 107 -8.11 -1.45 16.84
N PRO A 108 -7.23 -0.78 17.63
CA PRO A 108 -5.90 -0.37 17.16
C PRO A 108 -5.12 -1.50 16.50
N ASP A 109 -5.06 -2.67 17.14
CA ASP A 109 -4.38 -3.86 16.61
C ASP A 109 -4.94 -4.30 15.25
N GLN A 110 -6.27 -4.18 15.05
CA GLN A 110 -6.90 -4.50 13.77
C GLN A 110 -6.52 -3.50 12.67
N VAL A 111 -6.39 -2.22 13.02
CA VAL A 111 -5.92 -1.20 12.06
C VAL A 111 -4.47 -1.44 11.69
N ASP A 112 -3.61 -1.73 12.67
CA ASP A 112 -2.19 -2.01 12.43
C ASP A 112 -2.01 -3.28 11.60
N GLN A 113 -2.75 -4.34 11.90
CA GLN A 113 -2.75 -5.57 11.11
C GLN A 113 -3.21 -5.30 9.67
N GLN A 114 -4.28 -4.54 9.48
CA GLN A 114 -4.77 -4.17 8.15
C GLN A 114 -3.71 -3.39 7.37
N ASN A 115 -3.08 -2.39 7.99
CA ASN A 115 -2.01 -1.60 7.38
C ASN A 115 -0.82 -2.48 6.96
N ALA A 116 -0.44 -3.47 7.76
CA ALA A 116 0.62 -4.41 7.45
C ALA A 116 0.24 -5.35 6.29
N GLU A 117 -1.00 -5.83 6.25
CA GLU A 117 -1.53 -6.66 5.17
C GLU A 117 -1.58 -5.87 3.84
N GLU A 118 -2.10 -4.63 3.87
CA GLU A 118 -2.14 -3.73 2.72
C GLU A 118 -0.74 -3.39 2.20
N PHE A 119 0.23 -3.21 3.10
CA PHE A 119 1.63 -2.99 2.72
C PHE A 119 2.23 -4.22 2.03
N THR A 120 1.98 -5.42 2.56
CA THR A 120 2.41 -6.69 1.95
C THR A 120 1.79 -6.87 0.57
N GLN A 121 0.48 -6.63 0.44
CA GLN A 121 -0.21 -6.70 -0.85
C GLN A 121 0.33 -5.68 -1.85
N SER A 122 0.65 -4.47 -1.40
CA SER A 122 1.27 -3.42 -2.22
C SER A 122 2.62 -3.85 -2.78
N GLN A 123 3.43 -4.55 -1.97
CA GLN A 123 4.71 -5.10 -2.42
C GLN A 123 4.52 -6.18 -3.50
N GLU A 124 3.56 -7.09 -3.33
CA GLU A 124 3.27 -8.13 -4.32
C GLU A 124 2.76 -7.51 -5.64
N SER A 125 1.82 -6.57 -5.56
CA SER A 125 1.32 -5.84 -6.74
C SER A 125 2.45 -5.09 -7.46
N ALA A 126 3.37 -4.48 -6.72
CA ALA A 126 4.53 -3.79 -7.28
C ALA A 126 5.47 -4.72 -8.05
N LYS A 127 5.73 -5.93 -7.53
CA LYS A 127 6.53 -6.96 -8.21
C LYS A 127 5.88 -7.37 -9.53
N VAL A 128 4.56 -7.64 -9.51
CA VAL A 128 3.80 -8.02 -10.70
C VAL A 128 3.83 -6.91 -11.75
N ALA A 129 3.48 -5.68 -11.36
CA ALA A 129 3.45 -4.52 -12.24
C ALA A 129 4.83 -4.26 -12.88
N ALA A 130 5.91 -4.29 -12.09
CA ALA A 130 7.27 -4.09 -12.57
C ALA A 130 7.69 -5.16 -13.59
N LEU A 131 7.44 -6.44 -13.29
CA LEU A 131 7.82 -7.52 -14.20
C LEU A 131 7.01 -7.51 -15.48
N ARG A 132 5.71 -7.19 -15.42
CA ARG A 132 4.86 -7.02 -16.61
C ARG A 132 5.33 -5.85 -17.47
N ALA A 133 5.66 -4.69 -16.88
CA ALA A 133 6.23 -3.55 -17.59
C ALA A 133 7.54 -3.92 -18.32
N LEU A 134 8.34 -4.79 -17.72
CA LEU A 134 9.57 -5.33 -18.30
C LEU A 134 9.34 -6.53 -19.24
N LYS A 135 8.07 -6.92 -19.50
CA LYS A 135 7.71 -8.08 -20.30
C LYS A 135 8.36 -9.39 -19.82
N LYS A 136 8.61 -9.48 -18.50
CA LYS A 136 9.12 -10.69 -17.87
C LYS A 136 7.96 -11.61 -17.47
N PRO A 137 8.16 -12.94 -17.49
CA PRO A 137 7.09 -13.87 -17.17
C PRO A 137 6.65 -13.74 -15.70
N VAL A 138 5.34 -13.61 -15.49
CA VAL A 138 4.67 -13.69 -14.21
C VAL A 138 3.53 -14.67 -14.36
N THR A 139 3.51 -15.72 -13.54
CA THR A 139 2.45 -16.72 -13.60
C THR A 139 1.47 -16.48 -12.45
N ALA A 140 0.22 -16.18 -12.79
CA ALA A 140 -0.86 -16.07 -11.81
C ALA A 140 -1.43 -17.45 -11.47
N HIS A 141 -1.71 -17.67 -10.21
CA HIS A 141 -2.37 -18.87 -9.70
C HIS A 141 -3.59 -18.48 -8.87
N VAL A 142 -4.69 -19.18 -9.09
CA VAL A 142 -5.84 -19.09 -8.18
C VAL A 142 -5.52 -19.92 -6.95
N ILE A 143 -5.61 -19.32 -5.78
CA ILE A 143 -5.30 -19.95 -4.49
C ILE A 143 -6.51 -20.00 -3.57
N VAL A 144 -6.44 -20.85 -2.57
CA VAL A 144 -7.26 -20.76 -1.37
C VAL A 144 -6.66 -19.65 -0.49
N GLY A 145 -7.28 -18.48 -0.46
CA GLY A 145 -6.83 -17.36 0.39
C GLY A 145 -7.15 -17.61 1.86
N ALA A 146 -8.37 -18.08 2.15
CA ALA A 146 -8.80 -18.42 3.50
C ALA A 146 -9.83 -19.56 3.51
N VAL A 147 -9.90 -20.29 4.62
CA VAL A 147 -10.92 -21.31 4.89
C VAL A 147 -11.72 -20.89 6.12
N GLN A 148 -13.05 -20.81 5.97
CA GLN A 148 -13.94 -20.46 7.06
C GLN A 148 -13.97 -21.56 8.12
N LYS A 149 -13.93 -21.17 9.39
CA LYS A 149 -14.06 -22.10 10.53
C LYS A 149 -15.44 -22.76 10.52
N GLY A 150 -15.48 -24.09 10.66
CA GLY A 150 -16.72 -24.88 10.63
C GLY A 150 -17.24 -25.17 9.22
N ALA A 151 -16.61 -24.67 8.17
CA ALA A 151 -17.06 -24.91 6.78
C ALA A 151 -16.62 -26.28 6.25
N PRO A 152 -17.29 -26.81 5.19
CA PRO A 152 -16.98 -28.11 4.59
C PRO A 152 -15.54 -28.30 4.09
N ALA A 153 -14.87 -27.21 3.73
CA ALA A 153 -13.48 -27.23 3.29
C ALA A 153 -12.46 -27.32 4.44
N GLN A 154 -12.90 -27.06 5.70
CA GLN A 154 -11.98 -27.09 6.83
C GLN A 154 -11.30 -28.45 7.00
N GLY A 155 -9.96 -28.43 7.14
CA GLY A 155 -9.13 -29.63 7.25
C GLY A 155 -8.96 -30.41 5.95
N LYS A 156 -9.52 -29.92 4.83
CA LYS A 156 -9.37 -30.53 3.50
C LYS A 156 -8.62 -29.63 2.53
N LEU A 157 -8.86 -28.32 2.58
CA LEU A 157 -8.12 -27.28 1.88
C LEU A 157 -7.45 -26.37 2.89
N HIS A 158 -6.31 -25.79 2.52
CA HIS A 158 -5.51 -24.92 3.35
C HIS A 158 -5.19 -23.60 2.62
N ALA A 159 -5.03 -22.54 3.34
CA ALA A 159 -4.58 -21.27 2.76
C ALA A 159 -3.24 -21.47 2.02
N GLY A 160 -3.13 -20.92 0.82
CA GLY A 160 -1.98 -21.10 -0.07
C GLY A 160 -2.06 -22.30 -1.00
N ASP A 161 -3.05 -23.20 -0.88
CA ASP A 161 -3.26 -24.27 -1.86
C ASP A 161 -3.62 -23.67 -3.23
N VAL A 162 -2.87 -24.01 -4.28
CA VAL A 162 -3.16 -23.54 -5.66
C VAL A 162 -4.28 -24.38 -6.27
N ILE A 163 -5.38 -23.75 -6.64
CA ILE A 163 -6.54 -24.40 -7.28
C ILE A 163 -6.29 -24.45 -8.79
N LYS A 164 -6.16 -25.65 -9.33
CA LYS A 164 -5.99 -25.88 -10.78
C LYS A 164 -7.32 -26.03 -11.51
N SER A 165 -8.26 -26.78 -10.91
CA SER A 165 -9.58 -27.01 -11.49
C SER A 165 -10.63 -27.31 -10.41
N VAL A 166 -11.89 -27.09 -10.79
CA VAL A 166 -13.07 -27.52 -10.03
C VAL A 166 -13.89 -28.41 -10.97
N ASP A 167 -14.17 -29.64 -10.57
CA ASP A 167 -14.84 -30.68 -11.37
C ASP A 167 -14.22 -30.88 -12.77
N GLY A 168 -12.89 -30.81 -12.84
CA GLY A 168 -12.14 -30.94 -14.08
C GLY A 168 -12.15 -29.69 -14.98
N THR A 169 -12.92 -28.65 -14.62
CA THR A 169 -12.90 -27.37 -15.32
C THR A 169 -11.79 -26.49 -14.75
N ALA A 170 -10.83 -26.10 -15.59
CA ALA A 170 -9.71 -25.20 -15.15
C ALA A 170 -10.22 -23.87 -14.66
N VAL A 171 -9.62 -23.37 -13.57
CA VAL A 171 -9.89 -22.04 -13.02
C VAL A 171 -8.74 -21.10 -13.38
N ARG A 172 -9.06 -19.85 -13.74
CA ARG A 172 -8.11 -18.80 -14.12
C ARG A 172 -8.22 -17.58 -13.24
N GLU A 173 -9.41 -17.36 -12.69
CA GLU A 173 -9.73 -16.24 -11.82
C GLU A 173 -10.45 -16.75 -10.56
N PRO A 174 -10.34 -16.04 -9.41
CA PRO A 174 -11.02 -16.44 -8.17
C PRO A 174 -12.52 -16.64 -8.33
N ASP A 175 -13.17 -15.80 -9.15
CA ASP A 175 -14.60 -15.87 -9.42
C ASP A 175 -15.02 -17.17 -10.13
N ASP A 176 -14.13 -17.81 -10.87
CA ASP A 176 -14.43 -19.08 -11.55
C ASP A 176 -14.71 -20.17 -10.52
N VAL A 177 -14.00 -20.15 -9.38
CA VAL A 177 -14.22 -21.11 -8.28
C VAL A 177 -15.64 -20.96 -7.75
N ALA A 178 -16.08 -19.74 -7.46
CA ALA A 178 -17.42 -19.48 -6.96
C ALA A 178 -18.50 -19.86 -7.99
N LYS A 179 -18.29 -19.51 -9.28
CA LYS A 179 -19.20 -19.88 -10.38
C LYS A 179 -19.35 -21.39 -10.56
N LEU A 180 -18.25 -22.15 -10.43
CA LEU A 180 -18.27 -23.60 -10.59
C LEU A 180 -18.92 -24.27 -9.36
N VAL A 181 -18.57 -23.87 -8.14
CA VAL A 181 -19.16 -24.41 -6.91
C VAL A 181 -20.68 -24.15 -6.86
N THR A 182 -21.13 -22.97 -7.26
CA THR A 182 -22.57 -22.62 -7.23
C THR A 182 -23.42 -23.29 -8.29
N LYS A 183 -22.84 -24.00 -9.26
CA LYS A 183 -23.59 -24.89 -10.17
C LYS A 183 -24.17 -26.11 -9.44
N HIS A 184 -23.59 -26.47 -8.30
CA HIS A 184 -24.07 -27.55 -7.47
C HIS A 184 -25.25 -27.15 -6.58
N LYS A 185 -26.01 -28.13 -6.13
CA LYS A 185 -26.98 -27.97 -5.04
C LYS A 185 -26.29 -28.23 -3.70
N PRO A 186 -26.71 -27.58 -2.60
CA PRO A 186 -26.24 -27.94 -1.26
C PRO A 186 -26.37 -29.46 -1.02
N GLY A 187 -25.33 -30.07 -0.42
CA GLY A 187 -25.23 -31.51 -0.19
C GLY A 187 -24.58 -32.32 -1.34
N GLN A 188 -24.37 -31.72 -2.51
CA GLN A 188 -23.64 -32.38 -3.61
C GLN A 188 -22.11 -32.31 -3.41
N LYS A 189 -21.41 -33.28 -3.95
CA LYS A 189 -19.94 -33.34 -3.94
C LYS A 189 -19.39 -32.51 -5.08
N VAL A 190 -18.31 -31.78 -4.79
CA VAL A 190 -17.49 -31.01 -5.72
C VAL A 190 -16.04 -31.48 -5.59
N VAL A 191 -15.32 -31.62 -6.69
CA VAL A 191 -13.93 -32.10 -6.71
C VAL A 191 -13.00 -30.95 -7.07
N PHE A 192 -12.11 -30.64 -6.17
CA PHE A 192 -11.01 -29.67 -6.40
C PHE A 192 -9.76 -30.44 -6.81
N SER A 193 -9.07 -29.96 -7.84
CA SER A 193 -7.70 -30.35 -8.12
C SER A 193 -6.79 -29.23 -7.65
N VAL A 194 -5.92 -29.51 -6.67
CA VAL A 194 -5.09 -28.51 -6.02
C VAL A 194 -3.64 -28.94 -5.94
N VAL A 195 -2.72 -27.97 -5.93
CA VAL A 195 -1.33 -28.18 -5.51
C VAL A 195 -1.20 -27.66 -4.08
N PRO A 196 -0.82 -28.52 -3.10
CA PRO A 196 -0.73 -28.12 -1.70
C PRO A 196 0.27 -26.97 -1.47
N ALA A 197 -0.05 -26.08 -0.54
CA ALA A 197 0.77 -24.92 -0.19
C ALA A 197 2.24 -25.26 0.11
N LYS A 198 2.51 -26.40 0.77
CA LYS A 198 3.87 -26.88 1.01
C LYS A 198 4.69 -27.10 -0.27
N ASN A 199 4.05 -27.54 -1.34
CA ASN A 199 4.68 -27.77 -2.63
C ASN A 199 4.88 -26.46 -3.39
N VAL A 200 3.94 -25.49 -3.22
CA VAL A 200 4.06 -24.13 -3.76
C VAL A 200 5.28 -23.44 -3.16
N ALA A 201 5.42 -23.42 -1.83
CA ALA A 201 6.55 -22.82 -1.13
C ALA A 201 7.91 -23.48 -1.50
N ALA A 202 7.93 -24.79 -1.79
CA ALA A 202 9.13 -25.47 -2.26
C ALA A 202 9.50 -25.06 -3.71
N ALA A 203 8.50 -24.87 -4.55
CA ALA A 203 8.67 -24.44 -5.93
C ALA A 203 9.19 -23.01 -6.01
N GLU A 204 8.65 -22.07 -5.21
CA GLU A 204 9.10 -20.69 -5.11
C GLU A 204 10.58 -20.57 -4.72
N LYS A 205 11.02 -21.32 -3.71
CA LYS A 205 12.43 -21.35 -3.27
C LYS A 205 13.37 -21.80 -4.40
N SER A 206 12.88 -22.62 -5.34
CA SER A 206 13.67 -23.15 -6.45
C SER A 206 13.43 -22.43 -7.78
N GLY A 207 12.56 -21.41 -7.82
CA GLY A 207 12.18 -20.68 -9.04
C GLY A 207 11.44 -21.57 -10.07
N ARG A 208 10.74 -22.61 -9.60
CA ARG A 208 10.02 -23.59 -10.46
C ARG A 208 8.51 -23.40 -10.31
N GLN A 209 7.77 -23.93 -11.30
CA GLN A 209 6.31 -23.98 -11.20
C GLN A 209 5.87 -25.01 -10.15
N PRO A 210 4.82 -24.70 -9.37
CA PRO A 210 4.27 -25.64 -8.38
C PRO A 210 3.74 -26.91 -9.04
N THR A 211 4.14 -28.08 -8.51
CA THR A 211 3.73 -29.40 -8.98
C THR A 211 3.25 -30.27 -7.82
N GLY A 212 2.72 -31.47 -8.13
CA GLY A 212 2.18 -32.39 -7.13
C GLY A 212 0.69 -32.14 -6.89
N GLU A 213 -0.10 -32.30 -7.96
CA GLU A 213 -1.54 -32.10 -7.94
C GLU A 213 -2.27 -33.21 -7.17
N GLU A 214 -3.15 -32.80 -6.26
CA GLU A 214 -3.98 -33.70 -5.44
C GLU A 214 -5.47 -33.42 -5.68
N ARG A 215 -6.31 -34.45 -5.60
CA ARG A 215 -7.77 -34.31 -5.72
C ARG A 215 -8.42 -34.30 -4.36
N VAL A 216 -9.18 -33.25 -4.07
CA VAL A 216 -9.90 -33.03 -2.81
C VAL A 216 -11.40 -33.01 -3.09
N THR A 217 -12.15 -33.95 -2.51
CA THR A 217 -13.61 -34.00 -2.65
C THR A 217 -14.26 -33.37 -1.41
N ILE A 218 -15.13 -32.38 -1.64
CA ILE A 218 -15.85 -31.65 -0.60
C ILE A 218 -17.34 -31.75 -0.85
N THR A 219 -18.11 -32.04 0.18
CA THR A 219 -19.58 -31.96 0.13
C THR A 219 -19.99 -30.51 0.40
N THR A 220 -20.71 -29.90 -0.51
CA THR A 220 -21.16 -28.51 -0.37
C THR A 220 -22.22 -28.38 0.73
N THR A 221 -22.32 -27.19 1.30
CA THR A 221 -23.39 -26.80 2.22
C THR A 221 -24.16 -25.61 1.68
N LYS A 222 -25.27 -25.27 2.33
CA LYS A 222 -26.06 -24.08 2.01
C LYS A 222 -25.37 -22.83 2.58
N ALA A 223 -25.36 -21.74 1.83
CA ALA A 223 -24.90 -20.45 2.35
C ALA A 223 -25.79 -19.95 3.50
N ASP A 224 -25.19 -19.45 4.58
CA ASP A 224 -25.91 -18.96 5.78
C ASP A 224 -26.71 -17.68 5.51
N LYS A 225 -26.27 -16.86 4.55
CA LYS A 225 -26.90 -15.58 4.20
C LYS A 225 -27.15 -15.51 2.68
N GLY A 226 -28.27 -14.87 2.30
CA GLY A 226 -28.63 -14.64 0.90
C GLY A 226 -29.35 -15.81 0.23
N PRO A 227 -29.36 -15.86 -1.11
CA PRO A 227 -30.06 -16.93 -1.85
C PRO A 227 -29.45 -18.29 -1.55
N SER A 228 -30.30 -19.35 -1.61
CA SER A 228 -29.86 -20.73 -1.36
C SER A 228 -28.89 -21.17 -2.44
N ARG A 229 -27.58 -21.03 -2.18
CA ARG A 229 -26.49 -21.45 -3.06
C ARG A 229 -25.58 -22.43 -2.34
N ALA A 230 -24.95 -23.32 -3.13
CA ALA A 230 -23.92 -24.23 -2.61
C ALA A 230 -22.64 -23.46 -2.33
N ILE A 231 -22.04 -23.73 -1.18
CA ILE A 231 -20.72 -23.21 -0.79
C ILE A 231 -19.85 -24.32 -0.21
N VAL A 232 -18.54 -24.12 -0.21
CA VAL A 232 -17.56 -24.97 0.48
C VAL A 232 -16.86 -24.22 1.60
N GLY A 233 -17.05 -22.88 1.70
CA GLY A 233 -16.51 -22.02 2.76
C GLY A 233 -15.02 -21.75 2.59
N ILE A 234 -14.60 -21.40 1.37
CA ILE A 234 -13.29 -20.85 1.08
C ILE A 234 -13.44 -19.44 0.49
N GLN A 235 -12.42 -18.62 0.70
CA GLN A 235 -12.18 -17.40 -0.06
C GLN A 235 -11.06 -17.68 -1.06
N ALA A 236 -11.37 -17.62 -2.35
CA ALA A 236 -10.36 -17.73 -3.38
C ALA A 236 -9.63 -16.39 -3.57
N GLY A 237 -8.34 -16.46 -3.88
CA GLY A 237 -7.48 -15.32 -4.16
C GLY A 237 -6.57 -15.58 -5.35
N ILE A 238 -5.70 -14.62 -5.65
CA ILE A 238 -4.64 -14.78 -6.64
C ILE A 238 -3.30 -14.68 -5.92
N ASP A 239 -2.38 -15.55 -6.32
CA ASP A 239 -0.97 -15.50 -5.96
C ASP A 239 -0.11 -15.58 -7.21
N TYR A 240 1.15 -15.18 -7.13
CA TYR A 240 2.03 -15.06 -8.28
C TYR A 240 3.34 -15.80 -8.08
N THR A 241 3.77 -16.52 -9.10
CA THR A 241 5.13 -17.08 -9.16
C THR A 241 6.00 -16.21 -10.05
N PHE A 242 7.17 -15.83 -9.53
CA PHE A 242 8.15 -15.00 -10.19
C PHE A 242 9.34 -15.84 -10.71
N PRO A 243 10.04 -15.40 -11.77
CA PRO A 243 11.17 -16.12 -12.33
C PRO A 243 12.43 -16.07 -11.44
N PHE A 244 12.44 -15.20 -10.43
CA PHE A 244 13.50 -15.03 -9.43
C PHE A 244 12.95 -14.34 -8.19
N ARG A 245 13.66 -14.46 -7.09
CA ARG A 245 13.24 -13.88 -5.82
C ARG A 245 13.45 -12.37 -5.81
N ILE A 246 12.44 -11.64 -5.37
CA ILE A 246 12.45 -10.19 -5.13
C ILE A 246 11.97 -9.98 -3.69
N ASP A 247 12.84 -9.46 -2.83
CA ASP A 247 12.51 -9.09 -1.46
C ASP A 247 12.52 -7.58 -1.32
N ILE A 248 11.52 -7.04 -0.65
CA ILE A 248 11.43 -5.64 -0.26
C ILE A 248 11.63 -5.57 1.25
N LYS A 249 12.77 -4.99 1.66
CA LYS A 249 13.22 -4.89 3.05
C LYS A 249 12.96 -3.48 3.57
N LEU A 250 11.75 -3.26 4.03
CA LEU A 250 11.37 -2.03 4.69
C LEU A 250 10.38 -2.39 5.81
N ALA A 251 10.85 -2.29 7.03
CA ALA A 251 10.04 -2.44 8.24
C ALA A 251 9.50 -1.07 8.67
N ASP A 252 8.56 -1.06 9.60
CA ASP A 252 8.01 0.14 10.24
C ASP A 252 7.25 1.10 9.31
N VAL A 253 6.77 0.58 8.16
CA VAL A 253 5.91 1.29 7.21
C VAL A 253 4.66 0.47 6.97
N GLY A 254 3.50 1.12 6.96
CA GLY A 254 2.21 0.49 6.70
C GLY A 254 1.46 1.14 5.53
N GLY A 255 0.42 0.45 5.07
CA GLY A 255 -0.49 0.91 4.03
C GLY A 255 0.04 0.76 2.60
N PRO A 256 -0.83 0.90 1.59
CA PRO A 256 -0.55 0.49 0.23
C PRO A 256 0.14 1.55 -0.65
N SER A 257 0.45 2.73 -0.11
CA SER A 257 0.79 3.94 -0.89
C SER A 257 2.19 3.98 -1.50
N ALA A 258 3.04 2.95 -1.24
CA ALA A 258 4.41 2.87 -1.75
C ALA A 258 4.54 2.02 -3.04
N GLY A 259 3.47 1.36 -3.47
CA GLY A 259 3.50 0.35 -4.53
C GLY A 259 4.11 0.85 -5.84
N LEU A 260 3.74 2.07 -6.30
CA LEU A 260 4.36 2.67 -7.49
C LEU A 260 5.88 2.78 -7.36
N MET A 261 6.36 3.28 -6.23
CA MET A 261 7.80 3.53 -6.05
C MET A 261 8.59 2.23 -5.92
N PHE A 262 8.04 1.19 -5.30
CA PHE A 262 8.63 -0.15 -5.32
C PHE A 262 8.67 -0.72 -6.73
N ALA A 263 7.59 -0.60 -7.50
CA ALA A 263 7.55 -1.08 -8.88
C ALA A 263 8.62 -0.41 -9.75
N LEU A 264 8.75 0.91 -9.65
CA LEU A 264 9.77 1.66 -10.38
C LEU A 264 11.20 1.29 -9.92
N GLY A 265 11.41 1.09 -8.63
CA GLY A 265 12.69 0.63 -8.10
C GLY A 265 13.08 -0.77 -8.62
N ILE A 266 12.10 -1.69 -8.71
CA ILE A 266 12.33 -3.02 -9.30
C ILE A 266 12.66 -2.90 -10.80
N VAL A 267 11.95 -2.03 -11.53
CA VAL A 267 12.24 -1.77 -12.95
C VAL A 267 13.67 -1.23 -13.11
N ASP A 268 14.08 -0.27 -12.28
CA ASP A 268 15.45 0.27 -12.30
C ASP A 268 16.50 -0.82 -12.11
N ARG A 269 16.32 -1.66 -11.08
CA ARG A 269 17.26 -2.74 -10.77
C ARG A 269 17.34 -3.83 -11.84
N LEU A 270 16.29 -4.03 -12.60
CA LEU A 270 16.20 -5.07 -13.63
C LEU A 270 16.50 -4.56 -15.04
N SER A 271 16.52 -3.24 -15.24
CA SER A 271 16.83 -2.60 -16.52
C SER A 271 18.31 -2.19 -16.60
N PRO A 272 18.91 -2.11 -17.79
CA PRO A 272 20.21 -1.48 -17.94
C PRO A 272 20.08 0.03 -17.80
N GLY A 273 21.00 0.63 -17.04
CA GLY A 273 21.06 2.07 -16.82
C GLY A 273 20.34 2.54 -15.57
N ASP A 274 20.27 3.83 -15.37
CA ASP A 274 19.70 4.54 -14.23
C ASP A 274 18.43 5.27 -14.69
N LEU A 275 17.27 4.93 -14.12
CA LEU A 275 16.00 5.58 -14.45
C LEU A 275 15.97 7.05 -14.00
N THR A 276 16.69 7.38 -12.93
CA THR A 276 16.66 8.72 -12.34
C THR A 276 17.55 9.72 -13.07
N GLY A 277 18.58 9.25 -13.77
CA GLY A 277 19.60 10.11 -14.39
C GLY A 277 20.35 10.97 -13.37
N GLY A 278 20.61 10.44 -12.17
CA GLY A 278 21.24 11.15 -11.07
C GLY A 278 20.35 12.21 -10.42
N LYS A 279 19.04 12.24 -10.69
CA LYS A 279 18.12 13.20 -10.11
C LYS A 279 17.48 12.66 -8.83
N PHE A 280 17.09 13.59 -7.95
CA PHE A 280 16.28 13.24 -6.79
C PHE A 280 14.78 13.31 -7.17
N ILE A 281 14.16 12.15 -7.28
CA ILE A 281 12.76 11.98 -7.62
C ILE A 281 12.08 11.31 -6.43
N ALA A 282 10.97 11.87 -5.98
CA ALA A 282 10.10 11.25 -5.00
C ALA A 282 8.74 10.95 -5.65
N GLY A 283 7.91 10.19 -4.94
CA GLY A 283 6.57 9.91 -5.41
C GLY A 283 5.78 9.05 -4.44
N THR A 284 4.56 8.80 -4.82
CA THR A 284 3.61 7.96 -4.08
C THR A 284 2.59 7.37 -5.05
N GLY A 285 1.85 6.39 -4.61
CA GLY A 285 0.75 5.77 -5.37
C GLY A 285 0.57 4.32 -4.99
N THR A 286 -0.68 3.89 -4.87
CA THR A 286 -0.97 2.46 -4.93
C THR A 286 -0.68 1.98 -6.35
N ILE A 287 -0.48 0.68 -6.53
CA ILE A 287 -0.35 0.09 -7.86
C ILE A 287 -1.10 -1.24 -7.87
N ASP A 288 -1.84 -1.50 -8.94
CA ASP A 288 -2.45 -2.80 -9.17
C ASP A 288 -1.54 -3.71 -10.03
N ASP A 289 -1.94 -4.95 -10.18
CA ASP A 289 -1.22 -5.96 -10.98
C ASP A 289 -1.22 -5.66 -12.49
N LYS A 290 -2.04 -4.72 -12.96
CA LYS A 290 -2.08 -4.23 -14.34
C LYS A 290 -1.20 -3.00 -14.55
N GLY A 291 -0.61 -2.47 -13.46
CA GLY A 291 0.22 -1.28 -13.48
C GLY A 291 -0.55 0.04 -13.40
N THR A 292 -1.84 -0.01 -13.03
CA THR A 292 -2.63 1.21 -12.78
C THR A 292 -2.23 1.82 -11.45
N VAL A 293 -1.97 3.11 -11.46
CA VAL A 293 -1.61 3.89 -10.26
C VAL A 293 -2.87 4.47 -9.66
N GLY A 294 -3.15 4.13 -8.41
CA GLY A 294 -4.31 4.62 -7.68
C GLY A 294 -3.99 5.69 -6.64
N PRO A 295 -5.04 6.35 -6.11
CA PRO A 295 -4.94 7.44 -5.15
C PRO A 295 -4.44 7.00 -3.78
N ILE A 296 -4.01 8.00 -2.99
CA ILE A 296 -3.50 7.82 -1.62
C ILE A 296 -4.01 8.95 -0.72
N GLY A 297 -3.86 8.79 0.59
CA GLY A 297 -4.11 9.83 1.57
C GLY A 297 -2.87 10.67 1.89
N GLY A 298 -3.10 11.90 2.41
CA GLY A 298 -2.04 12.79 2.90
C GLY A 298 -1.09 13.30 1.82
N ILE A 299 -1.61 13.61 0.62
CA ILE A 299 -0.78 14.03 -0.52
C ILE A 299 0.00 15.30 -0.22
N GLU A 300 -0.60 16.26 0.50
CA GLU A 300 0.02 17.52 0.89
C GLU A 300 1.25 17.26 1.78
N MET A 301 1.12 16.43 2.81
CA MET A 301 2.22 16.05 3.70
C MET A 301 3.34 15.33 2.96
N LYS A 302 2.98 14.49 1.99
CA LYS A 302 3.93 13.74 1.18
C LYS A 302 4.73 14.64 0.23
N THR A 303 4.13 15.68 -0.34
CA THR A 303 4.84 16.64 -1.18
C THR A 303 5.79 17.51 -0.36
N ILE A 304 5.38 17.93 0.84
CA ILE A 304 6.24 18.67 1.78
C ILE A 304 7.45 17.80 2.17
N GLY A 305 7.23 16.60 2.71
CA GLY A 305 8.31 15.70 3.11
C GLY A 305 9.25 15.31 1.96
N ALA A 306 8.72 15.16 0.74
CA ALA A 306 9.54 14.94 -0.46
C ALA A 306 10.46 16.13 -0.74
N ARG A 307 9.93 17.35 -0.64
CA ARG A 307 10.70 18.58 -0.89
C ARG A 307 11.76 18.83 0.17
N GLU A 308 11.45 18.60 1.42
CA GLU A 308 12.38 18.69 2.57
C GLU A 308 13.53 17.68 2.42
N ALA A 309 13.24 16.48 1.96
CA ALA A 309 14.26 15.48 1.63
C ALA A 309 15.15 15.87 0.43
N GLY A 310 14.79 16.91 -0.34
CA GLY A 310 15.56 17.42 -1.47
C GLY A 310 15.02 17.05 -2.85
N ALA A 311 13.86 16.42 -2.96
CA ALA A 311 13.27 16.07 -4.23
C ALA A 311 12.95 17.30 -5.08
N ARG A 312 13.17 17.18 -6.39
CA ARG A 312 12.83 18.20 -7.39
C ARG A 312 11.63 17.80 -8.25
N TYR A 313 11.34 16.52 -8.31
CA TYR A 313 10.21 15.95 -9.04
C TYR A 313 9.43 15.05 -8.10
N PHE A 314 8.10 15.09 -8.22
CA PHE A 314 7.20 14.25 -7.44
C PHE A 314 6.20 13.57 -8.36
N LEU A 315 6.24 12.23 -8.42
CA LEU A 315 5.28 11.44 -9.17
C LEU A 315 3.96 11.40 -8.38
N THR A 316 2.95 12.03 -8.94
CA THR A 316 1.65 12.25 -8.30
C THR A 316 0.58 11.40 -8.98
N PRO A 317 -0.15 10.54 -8.26
CA PRO A 317 -1.30 9.85 -8.85
C PRO A 317 -2.30 10.84 -9.45
N LYS A 318 -2.87 10.51 -10.60
CA LYS A 318 -3.80 11.37 -11.34
C LYS A 318 -4.93 11.90 -10.45
N GLU A 319 -5.50 11.05 -9.63
CA GLU A 319 -6.62 11.37 -8.74
C GLU A 319 -6.23 12.30 -7.58
N ASN A 320 -4.95 12.33 -7.20
CA ASN A 320 -4.42 13.25 -6.19
C ASN A 320 -3.94 14.58 -6.76
N CYS A 321 -3.87 14.73 -8.09
CA CYS A 321 -3.31 15.93 -8.73
C CYS A 321 -4.01 17.22 -8.30
N ALA A 322 -5.34 17.24 -8.25
CA ALA A 322 -6.09 18.45 -7.90
C ALA A 322 -5.80 18.91 -6.46
N ALA A 323 -5.68 17.96 -5.52
CA ALA A 323 -5.33 18.27 -4.14
C ALA A 323 -3.87 18.73 -4.03
N ALA A 324 -2.93 17.98 -4.61
CA ALA A 324 -1.51 18.30 -4.58
C ALA A 324 -1.16 19.65 -5.23
N ALA A 325 -1.94 20.07 -6.25
CA ALA A 325 -1.70 21.33 -6.96
C ALA A 325 -2.19 22.58 -6.22
N LYS A 326 -2.94 22.42 -5.12
CA LYS A 326 -3.41 23.57 -4.31
C LYS A 326 -2.27 24.26 -3.61
N ASP A 327 -1.31 23.49 -3.10
CA ASP A 327 -0.14 23.98 -2.38
C ASP A 327 1.10 23.17 -2.74
N VAL A 328 1.87 23.68 -3.68
CA VAL A 328 3.07 23.00 -4.19
C VAL A 328 4.30 23.60 -3.54
N PRO A 329 5.07 22.83 -2.76
CA PRO A 329 6.30 23.32 -2.16
C PRO A 329 7.25 23.93 -3.19
N SER A 330 7.83 25.09 -2.88
CA SER A 330 8.73 25.81 -3.80
C SER A 330 9.89 24.93 -4.26
N GLY A 331 10.11 24.86 -5.55
CA GLY A 331 11.17 24.06 -6.15
C GLY A 331 10.82 22.57 -6.36
N LEU A 332 9.60 22.13 -6.04
CA LEU A 332 9.08 20.82 -6.37
C LEU A 332 8.22 20.90 -7.64
N ARG A 333 8.39 19.95 -8.55
CA ARG A 333 7.56 19.81 -9.75
C ARG A 333 6.71 18.56 -9.65
N LEU A 334 5.39 18.73 -9.63
CA LEU A 334 4.43 17.63 -9.66
C LEU A 334 4.34 17.05 -11.08
N VAL A 335 4.43 15.74 -11.19
CA VAL A 335 4.34 14.99 -12.44
C VAL A 335 3.17 14.01 -12.34
N LYS A 336 2.11 14.26 -13.09
CA LYS A 336 0.91 13.43 -13.10
C LYS A 336 1.20 12.06 -13.72
N VAL A 337 0.80 10.99 -13.02
CA VAL A 337 0.92 9.61 -13.50
C VAL A 337 -0.38 8.85 -13.25
N HIS A 338 -0.79 8.01 -14.18
CA HIS A 338 -1.96 7.14 -14.08
C HIS A 338 -1.59 5.67 -14.20
N THR A 339 -0.47 5.39 -14.85
CA THR A 339 0.07 4.04 -15.03
C THR A 339 1.57 4.00 -14.75
N ILE A 340 2.11 2.80 -14.55
CA ILE A 340 3.56 2.61 -14.46
C ILE A 340 4.27 3.08 -15.73
N ASP A 341 3.65 2.89 -16.91
CA ASP A 341 4.21 3.32 -18.19
C ASP A 341 4.28 4.84 -18.31
N ASP A 342 3.28 5.58 -17.78
CA ASP A 342 3.35 7.04 -17.65
C ASP A 342 4.53 7.47 -16.81
N ALA A 343 4.72 6.79 -15.66
CA ALA A 343 5.84 7.08 -14.75
C ALA A 343 7.19 6.81 -15.42
N LEU A 344 7.35 5.67 -16.10
CA LEU A 344 8.57 5.32 -16.84
C LEU A 344 8.86 6.33 -17.98
N THR A 345 7.83 6.75 -18.70
CA THR A 345 7.94 7.79 -19.73
C THR A 345 8.40 9.12 -19.14
N ALA A 346 7.81 9.51 -18.00
CA ALA A 346 8.19 10.75 -17.31
C ALA A 346 9.63 10.69 -16.81
N LEU A 347 10.06 9.58 -16.19
CA LEU A 347 11.45 9.35 -15.76
C LEU A 347 12.42 9.43 -16.94
N GLY A 348 12.06 8.84 -18.09
CA GLY A 348 12.87 8.94 -19.31
C GLY A 348 13.06 10.38 -19.81
N LYS A 349 12.03 11.23 -19.71
CA LYS A 349 12.11 12.67 -20.02
C LYS A 349 12.97 13.42 -18.99
N ILE A 350 12.77 13.18 -17.70
CA ILE A 350 13.53 13.78 -16.60
C ILE A 350 15.04 13.47 -16.77
N ARG A 351 15.38 12.22 -17.06
CA ARG A 351 16.75 11.78 -17.30
C ARG A 351 17.41 12.53 -18.45
N LYS A 352 16.69 12.77 -19.53
CA LYS A 352 17.15 13.50 -20.71
C LYS A 352 17.16 15.03 -20.53
N GLY A 353 16.62 15.55 -19.41
CA GLY A 353 16.47 17.00 -19.20
C GLY A 353 15.29 17.62 -19.97
N ASP A 354 14.49 16.82 -20.68
CA ASP A 354 13.27 17.26 -21.39
C ASP A 354 12.12 17.38 -20.41
N THR A 355 12.12 18.45 -19.64
CA THR A 355 11.10 18.67 -18.60
C THR A 355 9.88 19.49 -19.08
N ALA A 356 9.96 20.07 -20.28
CA ALA A 356 8.84 20.88 -20.82
C ALA A 356 7.60 20.01 -21.13
N GLY A 357 7.81 18.79 -21.62
CA GLY A 357 6.77 17.84 -21.99
C GLY A 357 6.27 16.94 -20.84
N LEU A 358 6.59 17.24 -19.58
CA LEU A 358 6.08 16.45 -18.44
C LEU A 358 4.60 16.74 -18.18
N PRO A 359 3.78 15.69 -17.93
CA PRO A 359 2.38 15.88 -17.54
C PRO A 359 2.29 16.64 -16.21
N LYS A 360 1.58 17.75 -16.20
CA LYS A 360 1.44 18.61 -15.01
C LYS A 360 0.16 18.27 -14.25
N CYS A 361 0.19 18.47 -12.93
CA CYS A 361 -1.02 18.55 -12.13
C CYS A 361 -1.62 19.94 -12.21
N THR A 362 -2.94 20.01 -12.25
CA THR A 362 -3.74 21.25 -12.22
C THR A 362 -4.78 21.14 -11.12
N THR A 363 -5.26 22.27 -10.64
CA THR A 363 -6.30 22.34 -9.59
C THR A 363 -7.71 21.99 -10.09
N GLY A 364 -7.87 21.63 -11.35
CA GLY A 364 -9.16 21.28 -12.00
C GLY A 364 -9.45 22.19 -13.14
#